data_775c8a6d168017e2bff7c79f27f863e7
#
_entry.id   775c8a6d168017e2bff7c79f27f863e7
#
_cell.length_a   1.000
_cell.length_b   1.000
_cell.length_c   1.000
_cell.angle_alpha   90.00
_cell.angle_beta   90.00
_cell.angle_gamma   90.00
#
_symmetry.space_group_name_H-M   'P 1'
#
loop_
_entity.id
_entity.type
_entity.pdbx_description
1 polymer ?
#
loop_
_entity_poly.entity_id
_entity_poly.type
_entity_poly.pdbx_seq_one_letter_code
_entity_poly.pdbx_strand_id
1 'polypeptide(L)'
;GARVHTGIKYYRITGKDCEKDLYNLQWAKDSVEKQAGHFFDSREKQINSLAPKMSNPPIILCPYDAELYGHWWYEGPYWLYVLFKKIYYDKCDFKLITPSEYIEKYPLMQVATPCRSSWGANGYSEVWLNTTNDYVHKHLHVAGDRMVELANKFPNEKDKIKKAALNQCARELVLAQSSDWLFIITNGTMVDYAKKRIKDHIGRFTKLYYELLDNNCLLYTSDAADDLI
;
A
#
# COMPACT_ATOMS: atom_id res chain seq x y z
N GLY A 1 26.54 9.58 23.05
CA GLY A 1 25.96 10.26 21.89
C GLY A 1 24.65 9.63 21.45
N ALA A 2 23.69 10.43 21.01
CA ALA A 2 22.43 9.91 20.48
C ALA A 2 22.65 9.34 19.06
N ARG A 3 22.05 8.18 18.77
CA ARG A 3 21.93 7.67 17.40
C ARG A 3 20.82 8.41 16.69
N VAL A 4 21.15 9.04 15.57
CA VAL A 4 20.18 9.73 14.71
C VAL A 4 20.29 9.21 13.29
N HIS A 5 19.13 9.12 12.62
CA HIS A 5 19.11 8.81 11.20
C HIS A 5 19.50 10.07 10.41
N THR A 6 20.55 9.95 9.59
CA THR A 6 21.07 11.09 8.82
C THR A 6 20.58 11.12 7.36
N GLY A 7 19.94 10.04 6.90
CA GLY A 7 19.61 9.86 5.48
C GLY A 7 20.81 9.60 4.57
N ILE A 8 22.01 9.43 5.15
CA ILE A 8 23.25 9.18 4.41
C ILE A 8 23.62 7.70 4.56
N LYS A 9 24.00 7.07 3.45
CA LYS A 9 24.47 5.69 3.44
C LYS A 9 25.97 5.66 3.62
N TYR A 10 26.42 5.22 4.80
CA TYR A 10 27.85 5.14 5.14
C TYR A 10 28.49 3.83 4.73
N TYR A 11 27.74 2.73 4.77
CA TYR A 11 28.25 1.38 4.59
C TYR A 11 27.51 0.66 3.48
N ARG A 12 28.24 -0.18 2.73
CA ARG A 12 27.63 -1.14 1.81
C ARG A 12 27.03 -2.33 2.56
N ILE A 13 26.19 -3.09 1.90
CA ILE A 13 25.65 -4.34 2.44
C ILE A 13 26.72 -5.42 2.29
N THR A 14 27.15 -6.00 3.41
CA THR A 14 28.20 -7.02 3.45
C THR A 14 27.70 -8.39 3.91
N GLY A 15 26.62 -8.47 4.64
CA GLY A 15 26.10 -9.68 5.26
C GLY A 15 26.01 -9.55 6.78
N LYS A 16 25.34 -10.53 7.43
CA LYS A 16 25.05 -10.45 8.87
C LYS A 16 26.30 -10.60 9.72
N ASP A 17 27.23 -11.46 9.30
CA ASP A 17 28.40 -11.86 10.08
C ASP A 17 29.71 -11.26 9.55
N CYS A 18 29.63 -10.27 8.69
CA CYS A 18 30.78 -9.57 8.13
C CYS A 18 30.96 -8.19 8.74
N GLU A 19 32.22 -7.73 8.84
CA GLU A 19 32.48 -6.32 9.13
C GLU A 19 31.90 -5.42 8.06
N LYS A 20 31.46 -4.23 8.46
CA LYS A 20 30.88 -3.25 7.55
C LYS A 20 31.97 -2.51 6.78
N ASP A 21 31.93 -2.63 5.46
CA ASP A 21 32.80 -1.85 4.57
C ASP A 21 32.15 -0.51 4.20
N LEU A 22 32.99 0.47 3.91
CA LEU A 22 32.51 1.78 3.48
C LEU A 22 31.73 1.70 2.16
N TYR A 23 30.72 2.55 2.06
CA TYR A 23 29.93 2.70 0.85
C TYR A 23 30.78 3.31 -0.27
N ASN A 24 30.77 2.67 -1.44
CA ASN A 24 31.43 3.16 -2.64
C ASN A 24 30.39 3.51 -3.69
N LEU A 25 30.24 4.80 -3.96
CA LEU A 25 29.25 5.32 -4.89
C LEU A 25 29.44 4.80 -6.32
N GLN A 26 30.69 4.66 -6.78
CA GLN A 26 30.94 4.17 -8.14
C GLN A 26 30.51 2.70 -8.28
N TRP A 27 30.87 1.85 -7.33
CA TRP A 27 30.46 0.45 -7.35
C TRP A 27 28.92 0.30 -7.29
N ALA A 28 28.27 1.17 -6.51
CA ALA A 28 26.81 1.18 -6.47
C ALA A 28 26.19 1.56 -7.82
N LYS A 29 26.72 2.59 -8.50
CA LYS A 29 26.30 2.98 -9.85
C LYS A 29 26.50 1.86 -10.85
N ASP A 30 27.68 1.25 -10.89
CA ASP A 30 27.99 0.12 -11.77
C ASP A 30 27.04 -1.06 -11.56
N SER A 31 26.70 -1.34 -10.29
CA SER A 31 25.74 -2.39 -9.93
C SER A 31 24.33 -2.05 -10.38
N VAL A 32 23.90 -0.80 -10.21
CA VAL A 32 22.58 -0.30 -10.67
C VAL A 32 22.46 -0.43 -12.19
N GLU A 33 23.48 -0.01 -12.94
CA GLU A 33 23.48 -0.09 -14.40
C GLU A 33 23.37 -1.54 -14.89
N LYS A 34 24.10 -2.47 -14.26
CA LYS A 34 24.01 -3.90 -14.56
C LYS A 34 22.63 -4.46 -14.25
N GLN A 35 22.06 -4.12 -13.09
CA GLN A 35 20.76 -4.60 -12.65
C GLN A 35 19.63 -4.04 -13.54
N ALA A 36 19.68 -2.76 -13.89
CA ALA A 36 18.70 -2.15 -14.79
C ALA A 36 18.80 -2.76 -16.20
N GLY A 37 20.02 -3.00 -16.71
CA GLY A 37 20.23 -3.70 -17.98
C GLY A 37 19.68 -5.11 -17.97
N HIS A 38 19.97 -5.89 -16.93
CA HIS A 38 19.44 -7.25 -16.79
C HIS A 38 17.91 -7.27 -16.71
N PHE A 39 17.31 -6.33 -15.98
CA PHE A 39 15.85 -6.22 -15.90
C PHE A 39 15.24 -5.89 -17.27
N PHE A 40 15.81 -4.92 -17.99
CA PHE A 40 15.41 -4.52 -19.33
C PHE A 40 15.45 -5.72 -20.29
N ASP A 41 16.60 -6.39 -20.43
CA ASP A 41 16.78 -7.55 -21.30
C ASP A 41 15.82 -8.70 -20.96
N SER A 42 15.57 -8.90 -19.66
CA SER A 42 14.67 -9.96 -19.20
C SER A 42 13.22 -9.66 -19.57
N ARG A 43 12.78 -8.41 -19.50
CA ARG A 43 11.41 -8.02 -19.93
C ARG A 43 11.26 -8.09 -21.42
N GLU A 44 12.25 -7.67 -22.18
CA GLU A 44 12.23 -7.79 -23.64
C GLU A 44 12.12 -9.25 -24.08
N LYS A 45 12.97 -10.14 -23.58
CA LYS A 45 12.91 -11.58 -23.84
C LYS A 45 11.55 -12.17 -23.48
N GLN A 46 10.98 -11.77 -22.34
CA GLN A 46 9.67 -12.24 -21.89
C GLN A 46 8.56 -11.79 -22.85
N ILE A 47 8.53 -10.52 -23.23
CA ILE A 47 7.57 -9.97 -24.20
C ILE A 47 7.68 -10.71 -25.54
N ASN A 48 8.89 -10.85 -26.07
CA ASN A 48 9.12 -11.51 -27.34
C ASN A 48 8.74 -13.00 -27.34
N SER A 49 8.83 -13.66 -26.18
CA SER A 49 8.39 -15.04 -26.04
C SER A 49 6.87 -15.20 -25.92
N LEU A 50 6.17 -14.18 -25.41
CA LEU A 50 4.73 -14.20 -25.21
C LEU A 50 3.95 -13.69 -26.44
N ALA A 51 4.45 -12.67 -27.11
CA ALA A 51 3.75 -12.01 -28.21
C ALA A 51 3.22 -12.97 -29.30
N PRO A 52 3.98 -13.99 -29.76
CA PRO A 52 3.47 -14.94 -30.76
C PRO A 52 2.34 -15.85 -30.25
N LYS A 53 2.11 -15.90 -28.93
CA LYS A 53 1.15 -16.81 -28.29
C LYS A 53 -0.14 -16.10 -27.86
N MET A 54 -0.22 -14.80 -28.07
CA MET A 54 -1.32 -13.95 -27.57
C MET A 54 -1.99 -13.21 -28.72
N SER A 55 -3.28 -13.05 -28.66
CA SER A 55 -4.06 -12.25 -29.63
C SER A 55 -3.88 -10.75 -29.42
N ASN A 56 -3.75 -10.31 -28.18
CA ASN A 56 -3.39 -8.94 -27.85
C ASN A 56 -1.88 -8.86 -27.53
N PRO A 57 -1.22 -7.72 -27.76
CA PRO A 57 0.14 -7.51 -27.31
C PRO A 57 0.28 -7.80 -25.81
N PRO A 58 1.30 -8.53 -25.36
CA PRO A 58 1.46 -8.85 -23.96
C PRO A 58 1.74 -7.59 -23.13
N ILE A 59 1.18 -7.53 -21.92
CA ILE A 59 1.56 -6.58 -20.90
C ILE A 59 2.23 -7.32 -19.72
N ILE A 60 3.35 -6.78 -19.24
CA ILE A 60 4.01 -7.28 -18.05
C ILE A 60 3.82 -6.24 -16.95
N LEU A 61 3.08 -6.61 -15.92
CA LEU A 61 2.89 -5.80 -14.74
C LEU A 61 3.99 -6.14 -13.72
N CYS A 62 4.73 -5.12 -13.29
CA CYS A 62 5.78 -5.23 -12.29
C CYS A 62 5.40 -4.37 -11.07
N PRO A 63 4.58 -4.90 -10.13
CA PRO A 63 4.20 -4.16 -8.93
C PRO A 63 5.38 -4.15 -7.94
N TYR A 64 5.72 -2.96 -7.48
CA TYR A 64 6.73 -2.72 -6.45
C TYR A 64 6.19 -1.75 -5.42
N ASP A 65 6.49 -1.99 -4.17
CA ASP A 65 6.18 -1.05 -3.11
C ASP A 65 6.96 0.26 -3.30
N ALA A 66 6.27 1.39 -3.18
CA ALA A 66 6.88 2.71 -3.44
C ALA A 66 8.04 3.02 -2.49
N GLU A 67 7.98 2.58 -1.23
CA GLU A 67 9.02 2.78 -0.23
C GLU A 67 10.32 2.03 -0.54
N LEU A 68 10.32 1.03 -1.43
CA LEU A 68 11.56 0.43 -1.90
C LEU A 68 12.49 1.48 -2.50
N TYR A 69 11.93 2.45 -3.22
CA TYR A 69 12.70 3.43 -3.98
C TYR A 69 13.14 4.61 -3.10
N GLY A 70 14.26 4.43 -2.39
CA GLY A 70 14.92 5.42 -1.56
C GLY A 70 14.80 5.18 -0.06
N HIS A 71 13.73 4.55 0.44
CA HIS A 71 13.58 4.23 1.86
C HIS A 71 14.27 2.91 2.23
N TRP A 72 13.91 1.81 1.56
CA TRP A 72 14.52 0.51 1.78
C TRP A 72 15.73 0.26 0.88
N TRP A 73 15.68 0.73 -0.35
CA TRP A 73 16.74 0.60 -1.33
C TRP A 73 17.27 1.99 -1.71
N TYR A 74 18.39 2.34 -1.14
CA TYR A 74 19.00 3.68 -1.27
C TYR A 74 19.23 4.07 -2.74
N GLU A 75 19.67 3.14 -3.58
CA GLU A 75 19.93 3.34 -5.01
C GLU A 75 18.68 3.18 -5.88
N GLY A 76 17.52 2.85 -5.31
CA GLY A 76 16.28 2.57 -6.04
C GLY A 76 15.84 3.68 -7.01
N PRO A 77 15.84 4.97 -6.61
CA PRO A 77 15.52 6.07 -7.53
C PRO A 77 16.48 6.15 -8.72
N TYR A 78 17.78 5.89 -8.50
CA TYR A 78 18.77 5.88 -9.56
C TYR A 78 18.58 4.67 -10.51
N TRP A 79 18.17 3.52 -9.97
CA TRP A 79 17.81 2.36 -10.79
C TRP A 79 16.62 2.66 -11.72
N LEU A 80 15.57 3.30 -11.22
CA LEU A 80 14.43 3.74 -12.05
C LEU A 80 14.91 4.72 -13.15
N TYR A 81 15.73 5.68 -12.80
CA TYR A 81 16.29 6.63 -13.75
C TYR A 81 17.05 5.91 -14.88
N VAL A 82 17.94 4.98 -14.54
CA VAL A 82 18.72 4.22 -15.53
C VAL A 82 17.80 3.35 -16.39
N LEU A 83 16.83 2.66 -15.79
CA LEU A 83 15.87 1.82 -16.50
C LEU A 83 15.06 2.65 -17.51
N PHE A 84 14.47 3.77 -17.08
CA PHE A 84 13.66 4.62 -17.96
C PHE A 84 14.50 5.23 -19.07
N LYS A 85 15.73 5.61 -18.77
CA LYS A 85 16.68 6.12 -19.77
C LYS A 85 16.99 5.06 -20.82
N LYS A 86 17.23 3.81 -20.41
CA LYS A 86 17.44 2.69 -21.34
C LYS A 86 16.22 2.46 -22.23
N ILE A 87 15.02 2.40 -21.67
CA ILE A 87 13.77 2.21 -22.43
C ILE A 87 13.56 3.34 -23.45
N TYR A 88 13.97 4.56 -23.13
CA TYR A 88 13.80 5.72 -24.02
C TYR A 88 14.84 5.77 -25.15
N TYR A 89 16.11 5.47 -24.84
CA TYR A 89 17.20 5.66 -25.80
C TYR A 89 17.63 4.38 -26.52
N ASP A 90 17.50 3.23 -25.89
CA ASP A 90 17.85 1.97 -26.52
C ASP A 90 16.69 1.53 -27.43
N LYS A 91 17.02 0.98 -28.57
CA LYS A 91 16.01 0.40 -29.47
C LYS A 91 15.50 -0.89 -28.82
N CYS A 92 14.23 -0.92 -28.40
CA CYS A 92 13.59 -2.09 -27.80
C CYS A 92 12.22 -2.35 -28.41
N ASP A 93 11.75 -3.59 -28.28
CA ASP A 93 10.50 -4.05 -28.85
C ASP A 93 9.29 -3.77 -27.95
N PHE A 94 9.49 -3.08 -26.83
CA PHE A 94 8.43 -2.76 -25.88
C PHE A 94 8.45 -1.28 -25.46
N LYS A 95 7.38 -0.83 -24.84
CA LYS A 95 7.23 0.52 -24.28
C LYS A 95 6.55 0.46 -22.90
N LEU A 96 6.75 1.52 -22.14
CA LEU A 96 6.00 1.73 -20.91
C LEU A 96 4.56 2.10 -21.23
N ILE A 97 3.64 1.56 -20.45
CA ILE A 97 2.21 1.84 -20.55
C ILE A 97 1.60 1.66 -19.16
N THR A 98 0.59 2.45 -18.83
CA THR A 98 -0.19 2.22 -17.62
C THR A 98 -1.25 1.13 -17.84
N PRO A 99 -1.71 0.43 -16.78
CA PRO A 99 -2.81 -0.52 -16.92
C PRO A 99 -4.07 0.11 -17.53
N SER A 100 -4.40 1.36 -17.17
CA SER A 100 -5.56 2.08 -17.71
C SER A 100 -5.45 2.29 -19.21
N GLU A 101 -4.32 2.80 -19.70
CA GLU A 101 -4.08 2.98 -21.13
C GLU A 101 -4.11 1.66 -21.91
N TYR A 102 -3.64 0.57 -21.28
CA TYR A 102 -3.70 -0.74 -21.92
C TYR A 102 -5.15 -1.24 -22.04
N ILE A 103 -5.98 -1.09 -20.99
CA ILE A 103 -7.39 -1.48 -21.00
C ILE A 103 -8.18 -0.67 -22.03
N GLU A 104 -7.94 0.64 -22.10
CA GLU A 104 -8.58 1.50 -23.11
C GLU A 104 -8.25 1.04 -24.54
N LYS A 105 -7.01 0.68 -24.76
CA LYS A 105 -6.54 0.24 -26.08
C LYS A 105 -7.00 -1.17 -26.47
N TYR A 106 -7.11 -2.05 -25.48
CA TYR A 106 -7.47 -3.47 -25.65
C TYR A 106 -8.61 -3.84 -24.69
N PRO A 107 -9.86 -3.38 -24.94
CA PRO A 107 -10.97 -3.55 -24.01
C PRO A 107 -11.44 -5.01 -23.88
N LEU A 108 -11.19 -5.85 -24.87
CA LEU A 108 -11.55 -7.26 -24.82
C LEU A 108 -10.41 -8.07 -24.22
N MET A 109 -10.59 -8.44 -22.95
CA MET A 109 -9.61 -9.21 -22.20
C MET A 109 -10.20 -10.48 -21.63
N GLN A 110 -9.33 -11.44 -21.36
CA GLN A 110 -9.70 -12.66 -20.67
C GLN A 110 -10.11 -12.36 -19.24
N VAL A 111 -11.25 -12.91 -18.82
CA VAL A 111 -11.70 -12.87 -17.42
C VAL A 111 -11.05 -14.04 -16.67
N ALA A 112 -10.47 -13.75 -15.52
CA ALA A 112 -9.86 -14.75 -14.66
C ALA A 112 -10.27 -14.53 -13.19
N THR A 113 -10.43 -15.63 -12.48
CA THR A 113 -10.64 -15.62 -11.02
C THR A 113 -9.34 -16.08 -10.37
N PRO A 114 -8.58 -15.18 -9.72
CA PRO A 114 -7.34 -15.55 -9.07
C PRO A 114 -7.60 -16.41 -7.84
N CYS A 115 -6.65 -17.26 -7.48
CA CYS A 115 -6.67 -17.96 -6.20
C CYS A 115 -6.60 -16.96 -5.04
N ARG A 116 -7.24 -17.30 -3.91
CA ARG A 116 -7.06 -16.55 -2.67
C ARG A 116 -5.58 -16.54 -2.30
N SER A 117 -5.04 -15.38 -2.05
CA SER A 117 -3.63 -15.21 -1.68
C SER A 117 -3.39 -13.90 -0.94
N SER A 118 -2.27 -13.81 -0.27
CA SER A 118 -1.72 -12.58 0.29
C SER A 118 -0.20 -12.56 0.12
N TRP A 119 0.43 -11.40 0.27
CA TRP A 119 1.88 -11.29 0.13
C TRP A 119 2.65 -11.77 1.37
N GLY A 120 2.01 -11.79 2.56
CA GLY A 120 2.68 -12.13 3.81
C GLY A 120 2.48 -13.58 4.24
N ALA A 121 3.39 -14.09 5.08
CA ALA A 121 3.45 -15.45 5.63
C ALA A 121 3.10 -16.50 4.55
N ASN A 122 2.63 -17.62 4.76
CA ASN A 122 2.38 -18.68 3.76
C ASN A 122 1.46 -18.29 2.57
N GLY A 123 1.19 -17.01 2.36
CA GLY A 123 0.38 -16.49 1.26
C GLY A 123 -1.14 -16.52 1.51
N TYR A 124 -1.59 -16.81 2.74
CA TYR A 124 -2.99 -17.01 3.06
C TYR A 124 -3.55 -16.10 4.16
N SER A 125 -3.06 -14.86 4.20
CA SER A 125 -3.55 -13.81 5.11
C SER A 125 -3.21 -14.03 6.60
N GLU A 126 -2.34 -14.95 6.95
CA GLU A 126 -1.98 -15.26 8.35
C GLU A 126 -1.44 -14.06 9.12
N VAL A 127 -0.79 -13.12 8.44
CA VAL A 127 -0.31 -11.88 9.06
C VAL A 127 -1.46 -11.03 9.60
N TRP A 128 -2.61 -11.03 8.91
CA TRP A 128 -3.76 -10.19 9.25
C TRP A 128 -4.87 -10.94 9.97
N LEU A 129 -4.80 -12.27 10.03
CA LEU A 129 -5.79 -13.11 10.71
C LEU A 129 -5.10 -14.27 11.41
N ASN A 130 -4.84 -14.10 12.69
CA ASN A 130 -4.26 -15.10 13.58
C ASN A 130 -4.69 -14.84 15.03
N THR A 131 -4.33 -15.73 15.93
CA THR A 131 -4.75 -15.66 17.34
C THR A 131 -4.31 -14.42 18.11
N THR A 132 -3.36 -13.64 17.58
CA THR A 132 -2.90 -12.39 18.24
C THR A 132 -3.73 -11.18 17.86
N ASN A 133 -4.48 -11.24 16.75
CA ASN A 133 -5.22 -10.11 16.18
C ASN A 133 -6.67 -10.41 15.79
N ASP A 134 -7.13 -11.66 15.86
CA ASP A 134 -8.48 -12.09 15.45
C ASP A 134 -9.60 -11.34 16.19
N TYR A 135 -9.39 -10.99 17.45
CA TYR A 135 -10.35 -10.24 18.29
C TYR A 135 -10.75 -8.89 17.67
N VAL A 136 -9.92 -8.32 16.81
CA VAL A 136 -10.20 -7.01 16.17
C VAL A 136 -11.30 -7.13 15.12
N HIS A 137 -11.33 -8.21 14.37
CA HIS A 137 -12.23 -8.39 13.22
C HIS A 137 -13.71 -8.27 13.59
N LYS A 138 -14.14 -8.81 14.74
CA LYS A 138 -15.52 -8.68 15.19
C LYS A 138 -15.98 -7.23 15.34
N HIS A 139 -15.08 -6.35 15.80
CA HIS A 139 -15.39 -4.93 15.95
C HIS A 139 -15.46 -4.22 14.60
N LEU A 140 -14.57 -4.58 13.68
CA LEU A 140 -14.57 -4.03 12.32
C LEU A 140 -15.81 -4.46 11.54
N HIS A 141 -16.24 -5.72 11.67
CA HIS A 141 -17.47 -6.21 11.03
C HIS A 141 -18.71 -5.49 11.55
N VAL A 142 -18.87 -5.42 12.87
CA VAL A 142 -20.01 -4.67 13.48
C VAL A 142 -20.00 -3.21 13.05
N ALA A 143 -18.85 -2.57 12.98
CA ALA A 143 -18.77 -1.17 12.51
C ALA A 143 -19.09 -1.05 11.00
N GLY A 144 -18.71 -2.03 10.20
CA GLY A 144 -19.06 -2.13 8.78
C GLY A 144 -20.57 -2.23 8.57
N ASP A 145 -21.23 -3.16 9.28
CA ASP A 145 -22.69 -3.35 9.22
C ASP A 145 -23.44 -2.07 9.64
N ARG A 146 -22.98 -1.41 10.70
CA ARG A 146 -23.53 -0.13 11.17
C ARG A 146 -23.34 1.00 10.16
N MET A 147 -22.21 1.04 9.45
CA MET A 147 -22.00 2.03 8.39
C MET A 147 -22.94 1.82 7.22
N VAL A 148 -23.18 0.56 6.84
CA VAL A 148 -24.18 0.20 5.81
C VAL A 148 -25.59 0.61 6.26
N GLU A 149 -25.95 0.39 7.51
CA GLU A 149 -27.22 0.86 8.09
C GLU A 149 -27.36 2.39 7.96
N LEU A 150 -26.33 3.16 8.36
CA LEU A 150 -26.34 4.63 8.22
C LEU A 150 -26.49 5.06 6.77
N ALA A 151 -25.77 4.45 5.85
CA ALA A 151 -25.83 4.77 4.41
C ALA A 151 -27.22 4.51 3.84
N ASN A 152 -27.86 3.42 4.22
CA ASN A 152 -29.24 3.10 3.82
C ASN A 152 -30.28 4.00 4.46
N LYS A 153 -30.06 4.44 5.69
CA LYS A 153 -30.98 5.32 6.42
C LYS A 153 -30.92 6.78 5.93
N PHE A 154 -29.76 7.23 5.48
CA PHE A 154 -29.52 8.61 5.06
C PHE A 154 -28.94 8.73 3.63
N PRO A 155 -29.56 8.16 2.60
CA PRO A 155 -28.96 8.03 1.26
C PRO A 155 -28.73 9.36 0.56
N ASN A 156 -29.52 10.40 0.87
CA ASN A 156 -29.46 11.71 0.22
C ASN A 156 -29.49 12.86 1.25
N GLU A 157 -28.72 12.72 2.34
CA GLU A 157 -28.70 13.70 3.40
C GLU A 157 -28.31 15.10 2.91
N LYS A 158 -29.16 16.09 3.19
CA LYS A 158 -28.98 17.49 2.77
C LYS A 158 -28.48 18.40 3.89
N ASP A 159 -28.71 18.02 5.13
CA ASP A 159 -28.17 18.74 6.27
C ASP A 159 -26.65 18.63 6.25
N LYS A 160 -25.97 19.79 6.24
CA LYS A 160 -24.52 19.86 6.08
C LYS A 160 -23.78 19.23 7.27
N ILE A 161 -24.29 19.43 8.50
CA ILE A 161 -23.67 18.92 9.71
C ILE A 161 -23.81 17.40 9.75
N LYS A 162 -25.00 16.91 9.50
CA LYS A 162 -25.27 15.46 9.46
C LYS A 162 -24.49 14.76 8.35
N LYS A 163 -24.39 15.37 7.18
CA LYS A 163 -23.56 14.85 6.08
C LYS A 163 -22.08 14.83 6.45
N ALA A 164 -21.57 15.86 7.12
CA ALA A 164 -20.18 15.88 7.61
C ALA A 164 -19.94 14.77 8.62
N ALA A 165 -20.87 14.55 9.55
CA ALA A 165 -20.80 13.46 10.53
C ALA A 165 -20.83 12.07 9.89
N LEU A 166 -21.70 11.85 8.90
CA LEU A 166 -21.73 10.60 8.10
C LEU A 166 -20.39 10.35 7.39
N ASN A 167 -19.83 11.37 6.77
CA ASN A 167 -18.53 11.27 6.11
C ASN A 167 -17.41 10.99 7.11
N GLN A 168 -17.46 11.61 8.30
CA GLN A 168 -16.47 11.34 9.35
C GLN A 168 -16.62 9.93 9.90
N CYS A 169 -17.84 9.45 10.09
CA CYS A 169 -18.10 8.07 10.48
C CYS A 169 -17.47 7.08 9.48
N ALA A 170 -17.65 7.31 8.19
CA ALA A 170 -17.01 6.50 7.16
C ALA A 170 -15.47 6.57 7.21
N ARG A 171 -14.89 7.77 7.44
CA ARG A 171 -13.42 7.91 7.59
C ARG A 171 -12.89 7.13 8.79
N GLU A 172 -13.56 7.23 9.94
CA GLU A 172 -13.14 6.51 11.14
C GLU A 172 -13.16 4.99 10.91
N LEU A 173 -14.17 4.47 10.20
CA LEU A 173 -14.22 3.05 9.82
C LEU A 173 -13.06 2.67 8.91
N VAL A 174 -12.81 3.42 7.82
CA VAL A 174 -11.73 3.14 6.88
C VAL A 174 -10.36 3.19 7.57
N LEU A 175 -10.15 4.17 8.48
CA LEU A 175 -8.92 4.28 9.26
C LEU A 175 -8.77 3.12 10.26
N ALA A 176 -9.87 2.62 10.84
CA ALA A 176 -9.83 1.44 11.69
C ALA A 176 -9.49 0.16 10.92
N GLN A 177 -9.89 0.09 9.65
CA GLN A 177 -9.66 -1.05 8.75
C GLN A 177 -8.27 -1.08 8.11
N SER A 178 -7.41 -0.06 8.35
CA SER A 178 -6.05 -0.07 7.81
C SER A 178 -5.34 -1.38 8.15
N SER A 179 -4.80 -2.03 7.13
CA SER A 179 -4.10 -3.32 7.26
C SER A 179 -2.85 -3.24 8.13
N ASP A 180 -2.27 -2.04 8.26
CA ASP A 180 -1.08 -1.78 9.06
C ASP A 180 -1.26 -2.17 10.53
N TRP A 181 -2.43 -1.94 11.10
CA TRP A 181 -2.66 -2.23 12.52
C TRP A 181 -2.51 -3.70 12.85
N LEU A 182 -3.13 -4.57 12.06
CA LEU A 182 -3.05 -6.03 12.28
C LEU A 182 -1.65 -6.56 11.95
N PHE A 183 -0.99 -6.00 10.93
CA PHE A 183 0.39 -6.30 10.60
C PHE A 183 1.34 -5.93 11.76
N ILE A 184 1.22 -4.73 12.31
CA ILE A 184 2.04 -4.26 13.44
C ILE A 184 1.82 -5.14 14.69
N ILE A 185 0.56 -5.52 14.97
CA ILE A 185 0.23 -6.41 16.10
C ILE A 185 0.90 -7.77 15.92
N THR A 186 0.84 -8.35 14.73
CA THR A 186 1.45 -9.65 14.42
C THR A 186 2.98 -9.61 14.52
N ASN A 187 3.60 -8.56 13.98
CA ASN A 187 5.05 -8.42 13.96
C ASN A 187 5.66 -7.91 15.30
N GLY A 188 4.83 -7.46 16.22
CA GLY A 188 5.27 -7.06 17.56
C GLY A 188 6.05 -5.75 17.64
N THR A 189 6.05 -4.91 16.60
CA THR A 189 6.94 -3.74 16.52
C THR A 189 6.46 -2.54 17.32
N MET A 190 5.17 -2.17 17.21
CA MET A 190 4.54 -1.02 17.90
C MET A 190 3.11 -1.37 18.33
N VAL A 191 2.95 -2.48 19.02
CA VAL A 191 1.65 -3.12 19.32
C VAL A 191 0.70 -2.16 20.04
N ASP A 192 1.16 -1.46 21.06
CA ASP A 192 0.33 -0.55 21.86
C ASP A 192 -0.19 0.63 21.03
N TYR A 193 0.64 1.14 20.12
CA TYR A 193 0.22 2.17 19.17
C TYR A 193 -0.88 1.67 18.25
N ALA A 194 -0.71 0.51 17.63
CA ALA A 194 -1.71 -0.06 16.73
C ALA A 194 -3.04 -0.34 17.47
N LYS A 195 -2.98 -0.94 18.66
CA LYS A 195 -4.16 -1.17 19.49
C LYS A 195 -4.87 0.14 19.86
N LYS A 196 -4.10 1.16 20.23
CA LYS A 196 -4.66 2.49 20.54
C LYS A 196 -5.36 3.08 19.33
N ARG A 197 -4.75 3.05 18.15
CA ARG A 197 -5.35 3.58 16.91
C ARG A 197 -6.67 2.89 16.57
N ILE A 198 -6.71 1.55 16.58
CA ILE A 198 -7.96 0.79 16.37
C ILE A 198 -9.03 1.21 17.36
N LYS A 199 -8.68 1.23 18.66
CA LYS A 199 -9.61 1.60 19.73
C LYS A 199 -10.17 3.01 19.56
N ASP A 200 -9.31 3.97 19.24
CA ASP A 200 -9.69 5.37 19.04
C ASP A 200 -10.66 5.53 17.87
N HIS A 201 -10.33 4.92 16.71
CA HIS A 201 -11.16 4.98 15.51
C HIS A 201 -12.52 4.28 15.72
N ILE A 202 -12.55 3.07 16.27
CA ILE A 202 -13.80 2.36 16.57
C ILE A 202 -14.63 3.12 17.62
N GLY A 203 -13.97 3.72 18.61
CA GLY A 203 -14.65 4.54 19.62
C GLY A 203 -15.32 5.78 19.03
N ARG A 204 -14.60 6.53 18.18
CA ARG A 204 -15.14 7.70 17.46
C ARG A 204 -16.26 7.31 16.50
N PHE A 205 -16.06 6.25 15.73
CA PHE A 205 -17.10 5.68 14.88
C PHE A 205 -18.37 5.37 15.66
N THR A 206 -18.23 4.65 16.76
CA THR A 206 -19.37 4.20 17.59
C THR A 206 -20.12 5.39 18.19
N LYS A 207 -19.39 6.42 18.65
CA LYS A 207 -19.99 7.66 19.16
C LYS A 207 -20.82 8.34 18.08
N LEU A 208 -20.22 8.60 16.91
CA LEU A 208 -20.91 9.23 15.79
C LEU A 208 -22.11 8.42 15.29
N TYR A 209 -22.01 7.09 15.29
CA TYR A 209 -23.12 6.22 14.90
C TYR A 209 -24.36 6.45 15.79
N TYR A 210 -24.21 6.45 17.11
CA TYR A 210 -25.33 6.69 18.02
C TYR A 210 -25.84 8.12 17.93
N GLU A 211 -24.99 9.13 17.85
CA GLU A 211 -25.40 10.53 17.70
C GLU A 211 -26.20 10.75 16.41
N LEU A 212 -25.85 10.09 15.30
CA LEU A 212 -26.60 10.13 14.04
C LEU A 212 -27.97 9.44 14.14
N LEU A 213 -28.08 8.34 14.90
CA LEU A 213 -29.34 7.65 15.09
C LEU A 213 -30.30 8.42 16.01
N ASP A 214 -29.80 9.00 17.08
CA ASP A 214 -30.61 9.68 18.10
C ASP A 214 -31.04 11.09 17.69
N ASN A 215 -30.58 11.59 16.51
CA ASN A 215 -30.75 12.98 16.06
C ASN A 215 -30.31 14.03 17.11
N ASN A 216 -29.41 13.65 18.01
CA ASN A 216 -28.84 14.56 18.99
C ASN A 216 -27.86 15.53 18.32
N CYS A 217 -27.74 16.74 18.90
CA CYS A 217 -26.87 17.79 18.39
C CYS A 217 -25.42 17.24 18.25
N LEU A 218 -24.97 17.14 16.99
CA LEU A 218 -23.64 16.67 16.64
C LEU A 218 -22.61 17.73 17.07
N LEU A 219 -22.07 17.60 18.26
CA LEU A 219 -21.01 18.47 18.78
C LEU A 219 -19.62 18.16 18.18
N TYR A 220 -19.55 17.15 17.33
CA TYR A 220 -18.27 16.71 16.72
C TYR A 220 -18.10 17.35 15.33
N THR A 221 -17.68 18.60 15.31
CA THR A 221 -17.20 19.26 14.09
C THR A 221 -15.71 18.96 13.87
N SER A 222 -15.26 19.16 12.66
CA SER A 222 -14.01 18.81 12.02
C SER A 222 -12.67 19.11 12.73
N ASP A 223 -12.66 19.77 13.85
CA ASP A 223 -11.44 20.20 14.55
C ASP A 223 -10.64 19.04 15.19
N ALA A 224 -11.25 17.86 15.33
CA ALA A 224 -10.52 16.71 15.88
C ALA A 224 -9.60 16.00 14.86
N ALA A 225 -9.63 16.39 13.58
CA ALA A 225 -8.73 15.85 12.57
C ALA A 225 -7.39 16.63 12.50
N ASP A 226 -7.39 17.90 12.92
CA ASP A 226 -6.21 18.77 12.89
C ASP A 226 -5.28 18.61 14.08
N ASP A 227 -5.77 18.01 15.19
CA ASP A 227 -4.96 17.73 16.39
C ASP A 227 -4.15 16.42 16.33
N LEU A 228 -4.07 15.78 15.16
CA LEU A 228 -3.42 14.48 14.98
C LEU A 228 -2.27 14.51 13.96
N ILE A 229 -1.66 15.67 13.70
CA ILE A 229 -0.39 15.79 12.95
C ILE A 229 0.77 15.96 13.92
#